data_27d0f315268ca1d6f687add4c642c948
#
_entry.id   27d0f315268ca1d6f687add4c642c948
#
_cell.length_a   1.000
_cell.length_b   1.000
_cell.length_c   1.000
_cell.angle_alpha   90.00
_cell.angle_beta   90.00
_cell.angle_gamma   90.00
#
_symmetry.space_group_name_H-M   'P 1'
#
loop_
_entity.id
_entity.type
_entity.pdbx_description
1 polymer ?
#
loop_
_entity_poly.entity_id
_entity_poly.type
_entity_poly.pdbx_seq_one_letter_code
_entity_poly.pdbx_strand_id
1 'polypeptide(L)'
;MPLALLALAVGAFGIGTTEFVMMGLLPDVADDLGISLPAAGHLVSAYALGVVIGAPLLAAATARMSRRTVLISLMVLFVAGNALSALAPGNDSLLAARFLSGLPHGAFFGVGAVVATNMVAPERKARSVSLMFLGLTVANIAGVPVATLMGQRLGWRATFLGVSVIGLVAIASLALLIPRDRAAAPTTGLRGELAALRSLPVWLALGTTVAGFGALFSAYSYITPMLTDAAGYADSSVTLLLALFGVGATIGNLLGGRLADHAMRPTLFGGLASLVAVLALFPLLMTTVWGGALAVLLLGVAAFVTGSPLTMTVMEKAAAGPSLASSANQAAFNLANAGGAWTGGLALAAGFGVTSPASAGAVLAALGLGVAGVAYAVDRRRESARAGHVVAAHTPERPGVLHR
;
A
#
# COMPACT_ATOMS: atom_id res chain seq x y z
N MET A 1 -9.58 24.23 -11.20
CA MET A 1 -9.31 23.15 -10.26
C MET A 1 -8.88 23.77 -8.94
N PRO A 2 -9.39 23.41 -7.79
CA PRO A 2 -8.97 24.04 -6.54
C PRO A 2 -7.47 23.76 -6.30
N LEU A 3 -6.67 24.80 -6.13
CA LEU A 3 -5.24 24.70 -5.81
C LEU A 3 -4.97 23.87 -4.55
N ALA A 4 -5.95 23.79 -3.68
CA ALA A 4 -5.92 22.96 -2.48
C ALA A 4 -5.73 21.45 -2.76
N LEU A 5 -6.18 20.93 -3.92
CA LEU A 5 -5.93 19.54 -4.31
C LEU A 5 -4.44 19.32 -4.63
N LEU A 6 -3.73 20.34 -5.13
CA LEU A 6 -2.28 20.28 -5.33
C LEU A 6 -1.55 20.20 -3.99
N ALA A 7 -2.01 20.90 -2.95
CA ALA A 7 -1.42 20.80 -1.61
C ALA A 7 -1.50 19.37 -1.05
N LEU A 8 -2.64 18.69 -1.24
CA LEU A 8 -2.79 17.28 -0.88
C LEU A 8 -1.88 16.37 -1.70
N ALA A 9 -1.74 16.64 -3.00
CA ALA A 9 -0.85 15.88 -3.89
C ALA A 9 0.62 16.04 -3.50
N VAL A 10 1.07 17.23 -3.08
CA VAL A 10 2.45 17.45 -2.57
C VAL A 10 2.70 16.65 -1.30
N GLY A 11 1.75 16.60 -0.36
CA GLY A 11 1.85 15.75 0.82
C GLY A 11 1.92 14.27 0.47
N ALA A 12 1.04 13.81 -0.45
CA ALA A 12 1.05 12.44 -0.95
C ALA A 12 2.36 12.07 -1.68
N PHE A 13 2.95 13.02 -2.42
CA PHE A 13 4.25 12.87 -3.06
C PHE A 13 5.37 12.66 -2.03
N GLY A 14 5.42 13.48 -0.97
CA GLY A 14 6.40 13.33 0.10
C GLY A 14 6.28 11.98 0.81
N ILE A 15 5.04 11.58 1.14
CA ILE A 15 4.73 10.31 1.80
C ILE A 15 5.16 9.12 0.91
N GLY A 16 4.79 9.13 -0.36
CA GLY A 16 5.18 8.07 -1.28
C GLY A 16 6.69 7.98 -1.50
N THR A 17 7.36 9.13 -1.58
CA THR A 17 8.81 9.17 -1.73
C THR A 17 9.51 8.52 -0.51
N THR A 18 9.15 8.89 0.73
CA THR A 18 9.79 8.33 1.93
C THR A 18 9.46 6.84 2.14
N GLU A 19 8.28 6.40 1.71
CA GLU A 19 7.86 4.99 1.83
C GLU A 19 8.76 4.09 0.99
N PHE A 20 8.94 4.43 -0.28
CA PHE A 20 9.57 3.53 -1.26
C PHE A 20 11.08 3.77 -1.44
N VAL A 21 11.62 4.92 -1.05
CA VAL A 21 13.05 5.22 -1.26
C VAL A 21 13.98 4.27 -0.52
N MET A 22 13.54 3.71 0.62
CA MET A 22 14.35 2.73 1.37
C MET A 22 14.72 1.50 0.54
N MET A 23 13.86 1.06 -0.40
CA MET A 23 14.14 -0.08 -1.28
C MET A 23 15.32 0.22 -2.21
N GLY A 24 15.48 1.48 -2.59
CA GLY A 24 16.61 1.95 -3.40
C GLY A 24 17.91 2.15 -2.63
N LEU A 25 17.83 2.42 -1.32
CA LEU A 25 18.96 2.78 -0.47
C LEU A 25 19.33 1.70 0.57
N LEU A 26 18.69 0.54 0.50
CA LEU A 26 18.86 -0.49 1.53
C LEU A 26 20.32 -0.92 1.71
N PRO A 27 21.10 -1.19 0.63
CA PRO A 27 22.52 -1.51 0.77
C PRO A 27 23.34 -0.36 1.37
N ASP A 28 23.14 0.88 0.89
CA ASP A 28 23.88 2.06 1.38
C ASP A 28 23.68 2.27 2.88
N VAL A 29 22.45 2.05 3.37
CA VAL A 29 22.12 2.14 4.81
C VAL A 29 22.73 0.98 5.58
N ALA A 30 22.70 -0.24 5.04
CA ALA A 30 23.26 -1.42 5.68
C ALA A 30 24.77 -1.26 5.87
N ASP A 31 25.46 -0.82 4.83
CA ASP A 31 26.92 -0.61 4.83
C ASP A 31 27.34 0.51 5.79
N ASP A 32 26.67 1.68 5.75
CA ASP A 32 27.00 2.82 6.62
C ASP A 32 26.76 2.52 8.11
N LEU A 33 25.74 1.72 8.43
CA LEU A 33 25.41 1.33 9.81
C LEU A 33 26.08 0.04 10.26
N GLY A 34 26.80 -0.67 9.37
CA GLY A 34 27.45 -1.94 9.67
C GLY A 34 26.47 -3.06 10.05
N ILE A 35 25.28 -3.09 9.44
CA ILE A 35 24.22 -4.07 9.70
C ILE A 35 23.99 -4.96 8.48
N SER A 36 23.38 -6.13 8.69
CA SER A 36 23.03 -7.02 7.58
C SER A 36 21.84 -6.46 6.76
N LEU A 37 21.73 -6.83 5.48
CA LEU A 37 20.60 -6.49 4.62
C LEU A 37 19.24 -6.88 5.24
N PRO A 38 19.07 -8.08 5.83
CA PRO A 38 17.84 -8.43 6.54
C PRO A 38 17.52 -7.49 7.70
N ALA A 39 18.54 -7.04 8.46
CA ALA A 39 18.36 -6.08 9.54
C ALA A 39 17.92 -4.71 8.99
N ALA A 40 18.53 -4.24 7.89
CA ALA A 40 18.10 -3.03 7.20
C ALA A 40 16.66 -3.13 6.66
N GLY A 41 16.22 -4.30 6.22
CA GLY A 41 14.84 -4.56 5.81
C GLY A 41 13.80 -4.29 6.90
N HIS A 42 14.17 -4.39 8.18
CA HIS A 42 13.29 -4.01 9.30
C HIS A 42 12.93 -2.52 9.30
N LEU A 43 13.72 -1.65 8.65
CA LEU A 43 13.43 -0.22 8.51
C LEU A 43 12.18 0.02 7.63
N VAL A 44 11.97 -0.83 6.62
CA VAL A 44 10.76 -0.84 5.79
C VAL A 44 9.56 -1.30 6.63
N SER A 45 9.73 -2.43 7.35
CA SER A 45 8.69 -2.96 8.23
C SER A 45 8.31 -1.99 9.35
N ALA A 46 9.28 -1.29 9.95
CA ALA A 46 9.03 -0.30 11.01
C ALA A 46 8.15 0.86 10.52
N TYR A 47 8.44 1.39 9.33
CA TYR A 47 7.61 2.43 8.71
C TYR A 47 6.18 1.92 8.48
N ALA A 48 6.03 0.76 7.86
CA ALA A 48 4.73 0.19 7.54
C ALA A 48 3.90 -0.14 8.80
N LEU A 49 4.54 -0.64 9.88
CA LEU A 49 3.89 -0.82 11.18
C LEU A 49 3.46 0.52 11.80
N GLY A 50 4.27 1.58 11.62
CA GLY A 50 3.88 2.94 11.96
C GLY A 50 2.57 3.36 11.28
N VAL A 51 2.41 3.05 9.98
CA VAL A 51 1.16 3.34 9.24
C VAL A 51 -0.02 2.55 9.79
N VAL A 52 0.15 1.24 10.05
CA VAL A 52 -0.92 0.36 10.57
C VAL A 52 -1.44 0.87 11.91
N ILE A 53 -0.55 1.25 12.81
CA ILE A 53 -0.89 1.72 14.16
C ILE A 53 -1.34 3.18 14.12
N GLY A 54 -0.66 4.01 13.34
CA GLY A 54 -0.89 5.46 13.27
C GLY A 54 -2.24 5.82 12.67
N ALA A 55 -2.71 5.10 11.65
CA ALA A 55 -3.95 5.42 10.97
C ALA A 55 -5.15 5.46 11.94
N PRO A 56 -5.49 4.42 12.70
CA PRO A 56 -6.61 4.46 13.64
C PRO A 56 -6.32 5.36 14.85
N LEU A 57 -5.09 5.37 15.37
CA LEU A 57 -4.71 6.14 16.54
C LEU A 57 -4.85 7.64 16.28
N LEU A 58 -4.26 8.14 15.18
CA LEU A 58 -4.28 9.55 14.85
C LEU A 58 -5.66 10.00 14.35
N ALA A 59 -6.41 9.14 13.65
CA ALA A 59 -7.80 9.43 13.30
C ALA A 59 -8.65 9.65 14.56
N ALA A 60 -8.51 8.80 15.59
CA ALA A 60 -9.22 8.95 16.85
C ALA A 60 -8.74 10.18 17.64
N ALA A 61 -7.42 10.38 17.77
CA ALA A 61 -6.85 11.49 18.51
C ALA A 61 -7.22 12.87 17.93
N THR A 62 -7.38 12.95 16.61
CA THR A 62 -7.64 14.21 15.89
C THR A 62 -9.12 14.42 15.52
N ALA A 63 -10.03 13.53 15.91
CA ALA A 63 -11.44 13.52 15.49
C ALA A 63 -12.20 14.83 15.83
N ARG A 64 -11.75 15.58 16.85
CA ARG A 64 -12.35 16.87 17.27
C ARG A 64 -11.65 18.09 16.69
N MET A 65 -10.58 17.91 15.92
CA MET A 65 -9.80 19.00 15.32
C MET A 65 -10.36 19.37 13.95
N SER A 66 -10.11 20.62 13.50
CA SER A 66 -10.40 20.98 12.11
C SER A 66 -9.52 20.18 11.14
N ARG A 67 -10.06 19.77 9.99
CA ARG A 67 -9.36 18.93 9.03
C ARG A 67 -8.06 19.55 8.53
N ARG A 68 -8.05 20.87 8.33
CA ARG A 68 -6.83 21.62 7.98
C ARG A 68 -5.77 21.47 9.07
N THR A 69 -6.14 21.67 10.34
CA THR A 69 -5.20 21.53 11.47
C THR A 69 -4.68 20.09 11.54
N VAL A 70 -5.53 19.10 11.35
CA VAL A 70 -5.12 17.68 11.32
C VAL A 70 -4.09 17.44 10.25
N LEU A 71 -4.36 17.83 8.99
CA LEU A 71 -3.43 17.63 7.87
C LEU A 71 -2.06 18.30 8.13
N ILE A 72 -2.06 19.51 8.66
CA ILE A 72 -0.82 20.23 9.02
C ILE A 72 -0.09 19.50 10.14
N SER A 73 -0.77 19.08 11.22
CA SER A 73 -0.16 18.35 12.34
C SER A 73 0.43 17.00 11.89
N LEU A 74 -0.27 16.29 11.00
CA LEU A 74 0.23 15.04 10.40
C LEU A 74 1.51 15.27 9.59
N MET A 75 1.56 16.36 8.81
CA MET A 75 2.76 16.71 8.04
C MET A 75 3.91 17.23 8.93
N VAL A 76 3.61 17.88 10.06
CA VAL A 76 4.65 18.22 11.06
C VAL A 76 5.25 16.95 11.67
N LEU A 77 4.42 15.96 12.04
CA LEU A 77 4.90 14.66 12.53
C LEU A 77 5.72 13.93 11.46
N PHE A 78 5.29 13.98 10.19
CA PHE A 78 6.00 13.45 9.05
C PHE A 78 7.39 14.08 8.88
N VAL A 79 7.49 15.41 8.92
CA VAL A 79 8.76 16.14 8.84
C VAL A 79 9.66 15.78 10.02
N ALA A 80 9.12 15.75 11.24
CA ALA A 80 9.88 15.37 12.42
C ALA A 80 10.45 13.94 12.30
N GLY A 81 9.64 12.96 11.88
CA GLY A 81 10.08 11.57 11.69
C GLY A 81 11.18 11.44 10.63
N ASN A 82 11.07 12.15 9.50
CA ASN A 82 12.09 12.14 8.45
C ASN A 82 13.37 12.89 8.86
N ALA A 83 13.25 14.03 9.56
CA ALA A 83 14.40 14.74 10.11
C ALA A 83 15.14 13.88 11.15
N LEU A 84 14.43 13.19 12.05
CA LEU A 84 15.02 12.24 12.98
C LEU A 84 15.68 11.06 12.25
N SER A 85 15.12 10.59 11.14
CA SER A 85 15.74 9.56 10.30
C SER A 85 17.07 10.04 9.72
N ALA A 86 17.14 11.30 9.26
CA ALA A 86 18.38 11.89 8.77
C ALA A 86 19.46 12.05 9.86
N LEU A 87 19.04 12.31 11.10
CA LEU A 87 19.93 12.54 12.25
C LEU A 87 20.22 11.25 13.04
N ALA A 88 19.70 10.12 12.64
CA ALA A 88 19.82 8.86 13.37
C ALA A 88 21.29 8.40 13.45
N PRO A 89 21.85 8.22 14.66
CA PRO A 89 23.24 7.78 14.84
C PRO A 89 23.46 6.28 14.63
N GLY A 90 22.37 5.48 14.63
CA GLY A 90 22.47 4.03 14.50
C GLY A 90 21.12 3.39 14.18
N ASN A 91 21.12 2.06 14.03
CA ASN A 91 19.97 1.28 13.57
C ASN A 91 18.71 1.49 14.42
N ASP A 92 18.83 1.38 15.76
CA ASP A 92 17.64 1.43 16.64
C ASP A 92 16.96 2.81 16.63
N SER A 93 17.77 3.87 16.57
CA SER A 93 17.26 5.24 16.43
C SER A 93 16.60 5.46 15.06
N LEU A 94 17.16 4.87 14.01
CA LEU A 94 16.58 4.93 12.66
C LEU A 94 15.28 4.11 12.60
N LEU A 95 15.21 2.93 13.21
CA LEU A 95 13.97 2.13 13.32
C LEU A 95 12.84 2.95 14.01
N ALA A 96 13.15 3.58 15.15
CA ALA A 96 12.20 4.42 15.85
C ALA A 96 11.74 5.63 15.01
N ALA A 97 12.67 6.29 14.32
CA ALA A 97 12.38 7.42 13.44
C ALA A 97 11.54 7.01 12.22
N ARG A 98 11.82 5.83 11.63
CA ARG A 98 11.03 5.26 10.54
C ARG A 98 9.61 4.93 10.99
N PHE A 99 9.44 4.30 12.15
CA PHE A 99 8.13 4.07 12.75
C PHE A 99 7.36 5.38 12.95
N LEU A 100 8.01 6.38 13.53
CA LEU A 100 7.41 7.70 13.76
C LEU A 100 7.00 8.39 12.45
N SER A 101 7.81 8.32 11.40
CA SER A 101 7.50 8.91 10.09
C SER A 101 6.35 8.18 9.37
N GLY A 102 6.10 6.90 9.68
CA GLY A 102 4.98 6.13 9.16
C GLY A 102 3.63 6.47 9.81
N LEU A 103 3.61 6.89 11.09
CA LEU A 103 2.37 7.15 11.83
C LEU A 103 1.37 8.06 11.09
N PRO A 104 1.76 9.21 10.51
CA PRO A 104 0.83 10.14 9.87
C PRO A 104 0.28 9.65 8.52
N HIS A 105 0.92 8.71 7.85
CA HIS A 105 0.63 8.32 6.47
C HIS A 105 -0.85 7.96 6.25
N GLY A 106 -1.36 6.94 6.94
CA GLY A 106 -2.73 6.47 6.72
C GLY A 106 -3.80 7.51 7.08
N ALA A 107 -3.58 8.25 8.17
CA ALA A 107 -4.48 9.33 8.59
C ALA A 107 -4.46 10.49 7.58
N PHE A 108 -3.31 10.82 6.98
CA PHE A 108 -3.20 11.85 5.95
C PHE A 108 -4.06 11.52 4.72
N PHE A 109 -3.96 10.30 4.21
CA PHE A 109 -4.79 9.88 3.06
C PHE A 109 -6.27 9.83 3.41
N GLY A 110 -6.64 9.35 4.60
CA GLY A 110 -8.03 9.32 5.06
C GLY A 110 -8.66 10.70 5.16
N VAL A 111 -8.02 11.62 5.91
CA VAL A 111 -8.51 12.99 6.10
C VAL A 111 -8.42 13.79 4.79
N GLY A 112 -7.34 13.59 4.03
CA GLY A 112 -7.12 14.23 2.74
C GLY A 112 -8.20 13.89 1.71
N ALA A 113 -8.61 12.62 1.63
CA ALA A 113 -9.71 12.19 0.76
C ALA A 113 -11.03 12.87 1.11
N VAL A 114 -11.34 13.01 2.41
CA VAL A 114 -12.54 13.73 2.87
C VAL A 114 -12.46 15.22 2.51
N VAL A 115 -11.30 15.85 2.70
CA VAL A 115 -11.10 17.27 2.31
C VAL A 115 -11.25 17.42 0.80
N ALA A 116 -10.60 16.55 0.01
CA ALA A 116 -10.67 16.57 -1.45
C ALA A 116 -12.11 16.48 -1.97
N THR A 117 -12.91 15.56 -1.41
CA THR A 117 -14.31 15.35 -1.83
C THR A 117 -15.25 16.48 -1.41
N ASN A 118 -14.97 17.17 -0.28
CA ASN A 118 -15.79 18.27 0.19
C ASN A 118 -15.53 19.61 -0.54
N MET A 119 -14.46 19.68 -1.33
CA MET A 119 -14.08 20.89 -2.07
C MET A 119 -14.61 20.92 -3.50
N VAL A 120 -15.32 19.89 -3.94
CA VAL A 120 -15.80 19.73 -5.31
C VAL A 120 -17.26 19.29 -5.35
N ALA A 121 -17.92 19.52 -6.48
CA ALA A 121 -19.26 19.02 -6.71
C ALA A 121 -19.32 17.47 -6.70
N PRO A 122 -20.47 16.86 -6.38
CA PRO A 122 -20.63 15.41 -6.23
C PRO A 122 -20.08 14.58 -7.40
N GLU A 123 -20.23 15.07 -8.63
CA GLU A 123 -19.82 14.40 -9.87
C GLU A 123 -18.31 14.37 -10.06
N ARG A 124 -17.57 15.20 -9.29
CA ARG A 124 -16.10 15.33 -9.36
C ARG A 124 -15.37 14.73 -8.16
N LYS A 125 -16.07 14.14 -7.21
CA LYS A 125 -15.48 13.59 -5.97
C LYS A 125 -14.40 12.53 -6.25
N ALA A 126 -14.70 11.54 -7.10
CA ALA A 126 -13.75 10.50 -7.47
C ALA A 126 -12.48 11.10 -8.10
N ARG A 127 -12.66 12.05 -9.03
CA ARG A 127 -11.55 12.75 -9.68
C ARG A 127 -10.69 13.54 -8.68
N SER A 128 -11.28 14.15 -7.67
CA SER A 128 -10.52 14.91 -6.66
C SER A 128 -9.63 14.02 -5.79
N VAL A 129 -10.13 12.84 -5.42
CA VAL A 129 -9.34 11.82 -4.71
C VAL A 129 -8.21 11.28 -5.60
N SER A 130 -8.51 10.96 -6.87
CA SER A 130 -7.48 10.51 -7.82
C SER A 130 -6.35 11.53 -7.99
N LEU A 131 -6.66 12.83 -7.94
CA LEU A 131 -5.65 13.89 -8.02
C LEU A 131 -4.74 13.97 -6.78
N MET A 132 -5.27 13.69 -5.60
CA MET A 132 -4.44 13.53 -4.41
C MET A 132 -3.49 12.32 -4.57
N PHE A 133 -4.01 11.17 -5.01
CA PHE A 133 -3.21 9.97 -5.24
C PHE A 133 -2.23 10.09 -6.42
N LEU A 134 -2.43 11.06 -7.34
CA LEU A 134 -1.46 11.36 -8.38
C LEU A 134 -0.10 11.73 -7.78
N GLY A 135 -0.07 12.37 -6.61
CA GLY A 135 1.17 12.64 -5.87
C GLY A 135 1.96 11.35 -5.59
N LEU A 136 1.28 10.28 -5.16
CA LEU A 136 1.91 8.96 -4.94
C LEU A 136 2.44 8.34 -6.24
N THR A 137 1.69 8.46 -7.34
CA THR A 137 2.13 7.98 -8.66
C THR A 137 3.39 8.72 -9.13
N VAL A 138 3.40 10.05 -9.00
CA VAL A 138 4.58 10.87 -9.34
C VAL A 138 5.76 10.56 -8.41
N ALA A 139 5.50 10.26 -7.13
CA ALA A 139 6.54 9.81 -6.21
C ALA A 139 7.22 8.53 -6.71
N ASN A 140 6.47 7.54 -7.15
CA ASN A 140 7.04 6.28 -7.65
C ASN A 140 7.82 6.46 -8.96
N ILE A 141 7.37 7.32 -9.87
CA ILE A 141 8.02 7.52 -11.19
C ILE A 141 9.25 8.43 -11.09
N ALA A 142 9.19 9.47 -10.27
CA ALA A 142 10.21 10.52 -10.22
C ALA A 142 10.79 10.72 -8.80
N GLY A 143 9.93 10.76 -7.78
CA GLY A 143 10.34 11.04 -6.40
C GLY A 143 11.33 10.02 -5.86
N VAL A 144 11.01 8.74 -5.95
CA VAL A 144 11.85 7.64 -5.46
C VAL A 144 13.17 7.58 -6.24
N PRO A 145 13.21 7.57 -7.58
CA PRO A 145 14.45 7.59 -8.33
C PRO A 145 15.35 8.79 -7.99
N VAL A 146 14.80 10.01 -7.96
CA VAL A 146 15.58 11.22 -7.64
C VAL A 146 16.11 11.16 -6.20
N ALA A 147 15.29 10.74 -5.25
CA ALA A 147 15.67 10.61 -3.86
C ALA A 147 16.74 9.51 -3.65
N THR A 148 16.65 8.39 -4.38
CA THR A 148 17.68 7.34 -4.39
C THR A 148 18.99 7.87 -4.96
N LEU A 149 18.97 8.56 -6.10
CA LEU A 149 20.16 9.16 -6.69
C LEU A 149 20.80 10.18 -5.74
N MET A 150 19.99 10.98 -5.05
CA MET A 150 20.49 11.91 -4.02
C MET A 150 21.16 11.16 -2.87
N GLY A 151 20.57 10.07 -2.40
CA GLY A 151 21.12 9.22 -1.35
C GLY A 151 22.44 8.56 -1.74
N GLN A 152 22.54 8.03 -2.95
CA GLN A 152 23.76 7.42 -3.48
C GLN A 152 24.93 8.43 -3.64
N ARG A 153 24.63 9.70 -3.99
CA ARG A 153 25.65 10.72 -4.23
C ARG A 153 26.03 11.54 -3.01
N LEU A 154 25.08 11.82 -2.13
CA LEU A 154 25.24 12.72 -0.98
C LEU A 154 25.11 11.99 0.36
N GLY A 155 24.93 10.68 0.33
CA GLY A 155 24.64 9.84 1.49
C GLY A 155 23.14 9.76 1.78
N TRP A 156 22.69 8.60 2.25
CA TRP A 156 21.27 8.29 2.49
C TRP A 156 20.57 9.27 3.44
N ARG A 157 21.30 9.88 4.37
CA ARG A 157 20.78 10.91 5.28
C ARG A 157 20.26 12.15 4.54
N ALA A 158 20.93 12.55 3.45
CA ALA A 158 20.50 13.68 2.62
C ALA A 158 19.13 13.44 2.01
N THR A 159 18.78 12.21 1.67
CA THR A 159 17.46 11.83 1.16
C THR A 159 16.35 12.17 2.14
N PHE A 160 16.51 11.83 3.42
CA PHE A 160 15.51 12.14 4.44
C PHE A 160 15.41 13.64 4.74
N LEU A 161 16.52 14.39 4.62
CA LEU A 161 16.47 15.86 4.66
C LEU A 161 15.68 16.42 3.48
N GLY A 162 15.94 15.92 2.26
CA GLY A 162 15.17 16.32 1.07
C GLY A 162 13.66 16.03 1.20
N VAL A 163 13.30 14.86 1.73
CA VAL A 163 11.91 14.51 2.03
C VAL A 163 11.32 15.44 3.10
N SER A 164 12.10 15.82 4.11
CA SER A 164 11.68 16.78 5.12
C SER A 164 11.38 18.16 4.50
N VAL A 165 12.19 18.61 3.54
CA VAL A 165 11.92 19.85 2.77
C VAL A 165 10.61 19.75 1.99
N ILE A 166 10.35 18.61 1.32
CA ILE A 166 9.07 18.36 0.63
C ILE A 166 7.92 18.45 1.64
N GLY A 167 8.08 17.86 2.83
CA GLY A 167 7.10 17.95 3.91
C GLY A 167 6.83 19.37 4.37
N LEU A 168 7.85 20.22 4.48
CA LEU A 168 7.70 21.64 4.81
C LEU A 168 6.95 22.40 3.71
N VAL A 169 7.23 22.10 2.44
CA VAL A 169 6.48 22.65 1.30
C VAL A 169 5.01 22.20 1.36
N ALA A 170 4.75 20.95 1.73
CA ALA A 170 3.38 20.47 1.92
C ALA A 170 2.68 21.20 3.07
N ILE A 171 3.33 21.41 4.22
CA ILE A 171 2.79 22.18 5.34
C ILE A 171 2.41 23.60 4.90
N ALA A 172 3.33 24.30 4.22
CA ALA A 172 3.07 25.65 3.72
C ALA A 172 1.89 25.66 2.72
N SER A 173 1.87 24.72 1.78
CA SER A 173 0.79 24.60 0.79
C SER A 173 -0.57 24.32 1.46
N LEU A 174 -0.62 23.39 2.43
CA LEU A 174 -1.84 23.10 3.20
C LEU A 174 -2.31 24.31 4.01
N ALA A 175 -1.36 25.04 4.62
CA ALA A 175 -1.67 26.22 5.40
C ALA A 175 -2.20 27.39 4.56
N LEU A 176 -1.74 27.51 3.33
CA LEU A 176 -2.13 28.61 2.44
C LEU A 176 -3.40 28.29 1.63
N LEU A 177 -3.55 27.03 1.20
CA LEU A 177 -4.53 26.64 0.18
C LEU A 177 -5.75 25.89 0.73
N ILE A 178 -5.67 25.24 1.90
CA ILE A 178 -6.82 24.58 2.52
C ILE A 178 -7.61 25.59 3.36
N PRO A 179 -8.92 25.79 3.08
CA PRO A 179 -9.77 26.67 3.87
C PRO A 179 -9.83 26.23 5.35
N ARG A 180 -10.05 27.23 6.24
CA ARG A 180 -10.34 26.93 7.65
C ARG A 180 -11.77 26.43 7.75
N ASP A 181 -11.94 25.15 8.09
CA ASP A 181 -13.24 24.55 8.37
C ASP A 181 -13.45 24.36 9.88
N ARG A 182 -14.72 24.25 10.28
CA ARG A 182 -15.05 23.83 11.64
C ARG A 182 -14.95 22.31 11.72
N ALA A 183 -14.58 21.77 12.90
CA ALA A 183 -14.57 20.33 13.11
C ALA A 183 -15.96 19.74 12.78
N ALA A 184 -16.00 18.77 11.89
CA ALA A 184 -17.25 18.08 11.56
C ALA A 184 -17.61 17.12 12.70
N ALA A 185 -18.89 17.10 13.10
CA ALA A 185 -19.39 16.07 14.00
C ALA A 185 -19.23 14.68 13.36
N PRO A 186 -18.89 13.63 14.13
CA PRO A 186 -18.83 12.27 13.63
C PRO A 186 -20.20 11.83 13.10
N THR A 187 -20.29 11.45 11.83
CA THR A 187 -21.57 11.23 11.14
C THR A 187 -22.06 9.76 11.19
N THR A 188 -21.30 8.82 11.75
CA THR A 188 -21.68 7.41 11.79
C THR A 188 -21.39 6.77 13.14
N GLY A 189 -22.35 5.97 13.63
CA GLY A 189 -22.22 5.25 14.89
C GLY A 189 -21.17 4.15 14.78
N LEU A 190 -20.12 4.21 15.56
CA LEU A 190 -18.99 3.27 15.65
C LEU A 190 -19.43 1.79 15.73
N ARG A 191 -20.60 1.51 16.32
CA ARG A 191 -21.13 0.15 16.47
C ARG A 191 -21.51 -0.53 15.14
N GLY A 192 -22.06 0.21 14.18
CA GLY A 192 -22.43 -0.33 12.86
C GLY A 192 -21.17 -0.65 12.01
N GLU A 193 -20.19 0.22 12.07
CA GLU A 193 -18.93 0.03 11.36
C GLU A 193 -18.11 -1.15 11.93
N LEU A 194 -18.05 -1.30 13.26
CA LEU A 194 -17.41 -2.44 13.91
C LEU A 194 -18.09 -3.78 13.61
N ALA A 195 -19.41 -3.80 13.38
CA ALA A 195 -20.13 -5.01 13.01
C ALA A 195 -19.68 -5.56 11.63
N ALA A 196 -19.33 -4.69 10.69
CA ALA A 196 -18.81 -5.09 9.39
C ALA A 196 -17.49 -5.87 9.50
N LEU A 197 -16.62 -5.49 10.44
CA LEU A 197 -15.34 -6.19 10.68
C LEU A 197 -15.51 -7.55 11.39
N ARG A 198 -16.71 -7.91 11.87
CA ARG A 198 -16.94 -9.24 12.47
C ARG A 198 -17.22 -10.34 11.44
N SER A 199 -17.32 -9.98 10.16
CA SER A 199 -17.71 -10.94 9.11
C SER A 199 -16.47 -11.67 8.53
N LEU A 200 -16.55 -13.01 8.47
CA LEU A 200 -15.48 -13.84 7.87
C LEU A 200 -15.11 -13.43 6.44
N PRO A 201 -16.05 -13.07 5.53
CA PRO A 201 -15.68 -12.59 4.19
C PRO A 201 -14.81 -11.35 4.18
N VAL A 202 -14.97 -10.43 5.13
CA VAL A 202 -14.10 -9.24 5.25
C VAL A 202 -12.69 -9.64 5.64
N TRP A 203 -12.53 -10.54 6.61
CA TRP A 203 -11.21 -11.05 7.02
C TRP A 203 -10.52 -11.86 5.93
N LEU A 204 -11.25 -12.65 5.14
CA LEU A 204 -10.70 -13.36 3.98
C LEU A 204 -10.26 -12.37 2.89
N ALA A 205 -11.01 -11.30 2.62
CA ALA A 205 -10.62 -10.27 1.68
C ALA A 205 -9.35 -9.51 2.15
N LEU A 206 -9.31 -9.10 3.43
CA LEU A 206 -8.13 -8.48 4.04
C LEU A 206 -6.91 -9.43 4.03
N GLY A 207 -7.11 -10.71 4.35
CA GLY A 207 -6.08 -11.75 4.29
C GLY A 207 -5.53 -11.94 2.87
N THR A 208 -6.41 -11.88 1.85
CA THR A 208 -5.99 -11.89 0.43
C THR A 208 -5.12 -10.67 0.12
N THR A 209 -5.48 -9.48 0.61
CA THR A 209 -4.67 -8.26 0.46
C THR A 209 -3.31 -8.43 1.12
N VAL A 210 -3.27 -8.89 2.39
CA VAL A 210 -2.01 -9.05 3.15
C VAL A 210 -1.07 -10.04 2.46
N ALA A 211 -1.55 -11.22 2.11
CA ALA A 211 -0.71 -12.23 1.47
C ALA A 211 -0.37 -11.88 0.02
N GLY A 212 -1.38 -11.49 -0.78
CA GLY A 212 -1.21 -11.20 -2.20
C GLY A 212 -0.32 -9.99 -2.45
N PHE A 213 -0.57 -8.88 -1.76
CA PHE A 213 0.25 -7.67 -1.94
C PHE A 213 1.58 -7.72 -1.16
N GLY A 214 1.65 -8.51 -0.06
CA GLY A 214 2.89 -8.78 0.66
C GLY A 214 3.95 -9.47 -0.22
N ALA A 215 3.52 -10.22 -1.22
CA ALA A 215 4.38 -10.83 -2.22
C ALA A 215 5.24 -9.80 -2.97
N LEU A 216 4.66 -8.64 -3.35
CA LEU A 216 5.40 -7.53 -3.94
C LEU A 216 6.52 -7.06 -3.01
N PHE A 217 6.18 -6.78 -1.75
CA PHE A 217 7.13 -6.19 -0.81
C PHE A 217 8.21 -7.17 -0.36
N SER A 218 7.96 -8.47 -0.41
CA SER A 218 9.00 -9.49 -0.20
C SER A 218 10.14 -9.32 -1.21
N ALA A 219 9.85 -9.16 -2.49
CA ALA A 219 10.85 -8.95 -3.52
C ALA A 219 11.34 -7.48 -3.58
N TYR A 220 10.41 -6.53 -3.62
CA TYR A 220 10.72 -5.13 -3.88
C TYR A 220 11.56 -4.47 -2.78
N SER A 221 11.41 -4.90 -1.51
CA SER A 221 12.23 -4.38 -0.41
C SER A 221 13.72 -4.67 -0.58
N TYR A 222 14.05 -5.73 -1.31
CA TYR A 222 15.44 -6.16 -1.57
C TYR A 222 15.80 -6.07 -3.06
N ILE A 223 15.10 -5.22 -3.81
CA ILE A 223 15.26 -5.13 -5.27
C ILE A 223 16.66 -4.68 -5.66
N THR A 224 17.25 -3.73 -4.91
CA THR A 224 18.59 -3.19 -5.21
C THR A 224 19.65 -4.28 -5.22
N PRO A 225 19.89 -5.07 -4.14
CA PRO A 225 20.88 -6.15 -4.18
C PRO A 225 20.58 -7.22 -5.22
N MET A 226 19.29 -7.49 -5.54
CA MET A 226 18.97 -8.41 -6.63
C MET A 226 19.42 -7.88 -7.99
N LEU A 227 19.34 -6.56 -8.20
CA LEU A 227 19.76 -5.92 -9.44
C LEU A 227 21.30 -5.83 -9.54
N THR A 228 21.99 -5.46 -8.45
CA THR A 228 23.45 -5.30 -8.46
C THR A 228 24.17 -6.65 -8.42
N ASP A 229 23.84 -7.51 -7.47
CA ASP A 229 24.61 -8.71 -7.17
C ASP A 229 24.20 -9.92 -8.03
N ALA A 230 22.91 -9.99 -8.47
CA ALA A 230 22.45 -11.10 -9.32
C ALA A 230 22.41 -10.72 -10.80
N ALA A 231 21.81 -9.57 -11.17
CA ALA A 231 21.66 -9.16 -12.56
C ALA A 231 22.87 -8.41 -13.12
N GLY A 232 23.83 -7.99 -12.26
CA GLY A 232 25.08 -7.34 -12.65
C GLY A 232 24.93 -5.86 -13.07
N TYR A 233 23.91 -5.18 -12.57
CA TYR A 233 23.75 -3.75 -12.81
C TYR A 233 24.71 -2.92 -11.95
N ALA A 234 25.20 -1.82 -12.52
CA ALA A 234 25.89 -0.81 -11.73
C ALA A 234 24.90 -0.07 -10.82
N ASP A 235 25.33 0.36 -9.62
CA ASP A 235 24.50 1.08 -8.65
C ASP A 235 23.81 2.31 -9.25
N SER A 236 24.50 3.02 -10.15
CA SER A 236 23.95 4.18 -10.86
C SER A 236 22.73 3.83 -11.75
N SER A 237 22.58 2.57 -12.16
CA SER A 237 21.45 2.09 -12.98
C SER A 237 20.20 1.79 -12.15
N VAL A 238 20.35 1.56 -10.84
CA VAL A 238 19.24 1.24 -9.94
C VAL A 238 18.15 2.31 -9.98
N THR A 239 18.55 3.58 -10.00
CA THR A 239 17.63 4.72 -10.11
C THR A 239 16.69 4.61 -11.33
N LEU A 240 17.24 4.23 -12.49
CA LEU A 240 16.44 4.07 -13.73
C LEU A 240 15.51 2.86 -13.64
N LEU A 241 15.96 1.78 -13.01
CA LEU A 241 15.16 0.56 -12.83
C LEU A 241 14.02 0.76 -11.82
N LEU A 242 14.22 1.58 -10.78
CA LEU A 242 13.14 1.98 -9.88
C LEU A 242 12.11 2.86 -10.61
N ALA A 243 12.53 3.74 -11.53
CA ALA A 243 11.62 4.47 -12.40
C ALA A 243 10.83 3.52 -13.33
N LEU A 244 11.50 2.50 -13.87
CA LEU A 244 10.86 1.47 -14.71
C LEU A 244 9.81 0.67 -13.92
N PHE A 245 10.08 0.34 -12.65
CA PHE A 245 9.07 -0.22 -11.74
C PHE A 245 7.87 0.71 -11.60
N GLY A 246 8.10 2.02 -11.38
CA GLY A 246 7.04 3.02 -11.29
C GLY A 246 6.17 3.10 -12.55
N VAL A 247 6.78 2.98 -13.74
CA VAL A 247 6.07 2.86 -15.02
C VAL A 247 5.23 1.59 -15.04
N GLY A 248 5.81 0.44 -14.67
CA GLY A 248 5.09 -0.83 -14.57
C GLY A 248 3.90 -0.75 -13.61
N ALA A 249 4.10 -0.17 -12.43
CA ALA A 249 3.05 0.04 -11.44
C ALA A 249 1.91 0.91 -11.98
N THR A 250 2.23 1.97 -12.72
CA THR A 250 1.23 2.84 -13.37
C THR A 250 0.42 2.07 -14.41
N ILE A 251 1.09 1.33 -15.30
CA ILE A 251 0.43 0.47 -16.30
C ILE A 251 -0.48 -0.55 -15.59
N GLY A 252 0.05 -1.24 -14.57
CA GLY A 252 -0.69 -2.23 -13.80
C GLY A 252 -1.94 -1.65 -13.14
N ASN A 253 -1.82 -0.49 -12.51
CA ASN A 253 -2.96 0.19 -11.86
C ASN A 253 -4.06 0.59 -12.86
N LEU A 254 -3.68 1.13 -14.03
CA LEU A 254 -4.63 1.50 -15.08
C LEU A 254 -5.32 0.27 -15.68
N LEU A 255 -4.57 -0.78 -15.96
CA LEU A 255 -5.10 -2.04 -16.47
C LEU A 255 -6.00 -2.72 -15.44
N GLY A 256 -5.57 -2.79 -14.19
CA GLY A 256 -6.31 -3.40 -13.09
C GLY A 256 -7.65 -2.72 -12.85
N GLY A 257 -7.70 -1.38 -12.87
CA GLY A 257 -8.95 -0.63 -12.79
C GLY A 257 -9.90 -0.95 -13.93
N ARG A 258 -9.43 -0.84 -15.19
CA ARG A 258 -10.26 -1.13 -16.38
C ARG A 258 -10.77 -2.58 -16.44
N LEU A 259 -9.90 -3.54 -16.16
CA LEU A 259 -10.26 -4.95 -16.18
C LEU A 259 -11.22 -5.30 -15.04
N ALA A 260 -11.05 -4.70 -13.85
CA ALA A 260 -11.93 -4.90 -12.71
C ALA A 260 -13.35 -4.36 -12.97
N ASP A 261 -13.48 -3.23 -13.67
CA ASP A 261 -14.79 -2.69 -14.08
C ASP A 261 -15.60 -3.67 -14.97
N HIS A 262 -14.90 -4.45 -15.80
CA HIS A 262 -15.53 -5.43 -16.67
C HIS A 262 -15.73 -6.79 -16.02
N ALA A 263 -14.71 -7.25 -15.26
CA ALA A 263 -14.68 -8.60 -14.70
C ALA A 263 -13.79 -8.65 -13.44
N MET A 264 -14.32 -8.19 -12.30
CA MET A 264 -13.55 -8.03 -11.06
C MET A 264 -12.90 -9.34 -10.57
N ARG A 265 -13.67 -10.45 -10.53
CA ARG A 265 -13.15 -11.75 -10.06
C ARG A 265 -12.03 -12.30 -10.97
N PRO A 266 -12.22 -12.42 -12.30
CA PRO A 266 -11.13 -12.84 -13.20
C PRO A 266 -9.90 -11.95 -13.10
N THR A 267 -10.06 -10.64 -12.93
CA THR A 267 -8.93 -9.70 -12.76
C THR A 267 -8.16 -9.96 -11.47
N LEU A 268 -8.85 -10.21 -10.36
CA LEU A 268 -8.20 -10.55 -9.09
C LEU A 268 -7.40 -11.85 -9.20
N PHE A 269 -8.02 -12.93 -9.67
CA PHE A 269 -7.36 -14.22 -9.78
C PHE A 269 -6.24 -14.22 -10.82
N GLY A 270 -6.45 -13.61 -11.99
CA GLY A 270 -5.45 -13.47 -13.04
C GLY A 270 -4.27 -12.59 -12.60
N GLY A 271 -4.55 -11.50 -11.88
CA GLY A 271 -3.51 -10.64 -11.30
C GLY A 271 -2.65 -11.38 -10.27
N LEU A 272 -3.27 -12.08 -9.31
CA LEU A 272 -2.53 -12.88 -8.33
C LEU A 272 -1.74 -14.02 -9.00
N ALA A 273 -2.32 -14.71 -9.98
CA ALA A 273 -1.61 -15.76 -10.72
C ALA A 273 -0.44 -15.20 -11.52
N SER A 274 -0.59 -14.02 -12.16
CA SER A 274 0.52 -13.37 -12.87
C SER A 274 1.64 -12.95 -11.90
N LEU A 275 1.29 -12.51 -10.69
CA LEU A 275 2.27 -12.16 -9.66
C LEU A 275 3.03 -13.41 -9.17
N VAL A 276 2.34 -14.55 -8.98
CA VAL A 276 3.00 -15.85 -8.71
C VAL A 276 4.00 -16.20 -9.81
N ALA A 277 3.56 -16.12 -11.07
CA ALA A 277 4.41 -16.47 -12.22
C ALA A 277 5.63 -15.55 -12.34
N VAL A 278 5.44 -14.23 -12.23
CA VAL A 278 6.54 -13.26 -12.30
C VAL A 278 7.55 -13.50 -11.18
N LEU A 279 7.09 -13.67 -9.94
CA LEU A 279 7.99 -13.88 -8.79
C LEU A 279 8.68 -15.24 -8.82
N ALA A 280 8.02 -16.29 -9.30
CA ALA A 280 8.64 -17.61 -9.49
C ALA A 280 9.72 -17.59 -10.59
N LEU A 281 9.53 -16.82 -11.65
CA LEU A 281 10.50 -16.65 -12.73
C LEU A 281 11.58 -15.61 -12.41
N PHE A 282 11.41 -14.82 -11.36
CA PHE A 282 12.29 -13.70 -11.01
C PHE A 282 13.77 -14.12 -10.87
N PRO A 283 14.12 -15.21 -10.16
CA PRO A 283 15.51 -15.64 -10.06
C PRO A 283 16.13 -15.97 -11.42
N LEU A 284 15.35 -16.57 -12.32
CA LEU A 284 15.81 -16.87 -13.69
C LEU A 284 16.01 -15.57 -14.50
N LEU A 285 15.08 -14.63 -14.41
CA LEU A 285 15.19 -13.35 -15.11
C LEU A 285 16.38 -12.52 -14.63
N MET A 286 16.74 -12.61 -13.35
CA MET A 286 17.90 -11.91 -12.76
C MET A 286 19.26 -12.48 -13.18
N THR A 287 19.33 -13.49 -14.03
CA THR A 287 20.60 -13.99 -14.58
C THR A 287 21.15 -13.13 -15.71
N THR A 288 20.39 -12.17 -16.21
CA THR A 288 20.78 -11.28 -17.31
C THR A 288 20.29 -9.85 -17.08
N VAL A 289 21.03 -8.88 -17.62
CA VAL A 289 20.67 -7.46 -17.54
C VAL A 289 19.29 -7.17 -18.14
N TRP A 290 18.99 -7.69 -19.33
CA TRP A 290 17.69 -7.50 -19.96
C TRP A 290 16.55 -8.20 -19.20
N GLY A 291 16.83 -9.39 -18.67
CA GLY A 291 15.91 -10.12 -17.82
C GLY A 291 15.59 -9.35 -16.53
N GLY A 292 16.60 -8.74 -15.89
CA GLY A 292 16.41 -7.91 -14.70
C GLY A 292 15.49 -6.70 -14.96
N ALA A 293 15.71 -5.98 -16.07
CA ALA A 293 14.82 -4.87 -16.43
C ALA A 293 13.37 -5.35 -16.68
N LEU A 294 13.22 -6.46 -17.40
CA LEU A 294 11.90 -7.07 -17.66
C LEU A 294 11.23 -7.50 -16.36
N ALA A 295 11.97 -8.14 -15.45
CA ALA A 295 11.45 -8.60 -14.16
C ALA A 295 10.92 -7.44 -13.31
N VAL A 296 11.65 -6.33 -13.24
CA VAL A 296 11.24 -5.11 -12.52
C VAL A 296 9.97 -4.50 -13.11
N LEU A 297 9.89 -4.39 -14.44
CA LEU A 297 8.70 -3.87 -15.12
C LEU A 297 7.49 -4.78 -14.85
N LEU A 298 7.65 -6.09 -15.06
CA LEU A 298 6.57 -7.07 -14.87
C LEU A 298 6.11 -7.17 -13.42
N LEU A 299 7.02 -7.02 -12.46
CA LEU A 299 6.68 -6.98 -11.03
C LEU A 299 5.75 -5.80 -10.72
N GLY A 300 6.08 -4.61 -11.24
CA GLY A 300 5.23 -3.44 -11.12
C GLY A 300 3.84 -3.66 -11.74
N VAL A 301 3.79 -4.16 -12.98
CA VAL A 301 2.51 -4.44 -13.68
C VAL A 301 1.68 -5.47 -12.91
N ALA A 302 2.24 -6.65 -12.60
CA ALA A 302 1.51 -7.76 -11.99
C ALA A 302 1.00 -7.41 -10.58
N ALA A 303 1.81 -6.72 -9.76
CA ALA A 303 1.39 -6.32 -8.43
C ALA A 303 0.26 -5.28 -8.47
N PHE A 304 0.38 -4.24 -9.28
CA PHE A 304 -0.59 -3.15 -9.28
C PHE A 304 -1.87 -3.43 -10.07
N VAL A 305 -1.89 -4.43 -10.95
CA VAL A 305 -3.14 -4.97 -11.52
C VAL A 305 -4.05 -5.51 -10.41
N THR A 306 -3.51 -6.04 -9.31
CA THR A 306 -4.30 -6.57 -8.19
C THR A 306 -4.85 -5.49 -7.25
N GLY A 307 -4.28 -4.29 -7.24
CA GLY A 307 -4.60 -3.24 -6.26
C GLY A 307 -6.07 -2.82 -6.23
N SER A 308 -6.62 -2.48 -7.39
CA SER A 308 -8.04 -2.10 -7.52
C SER A 308 -8.98 -3.25 -7.15
N PRO A 309 -8.84 -4.48 -7.70
CA PRO A 309 -9.69 -5.61 -7.32
C PRO A 309 -9.64 -5.95 -5.83
N LEU A 310 -8.45 -5.91 -5.20
CA LEU A 310 -8.32 -6.14 -3.75
C LEU A 310 -9.11 -5.11 -2.95
N THR A 311 -8.93 -3.83 -3.26
CA THR A 311 -9.66 -2.74 -2.59
C THR A 311 -11.17 -2.86 -2.76
N MET A 312 -11.63 -3.10 -4.01
CA MET A 312 -13.06 -3.24 -4.31
C MET A 312 -13.67 -4.45 -3.61
N THR A 313 -12.96 -5.58 -3.54
CA THR A 313 -13.42 -6.78 -2.83
C THR A 313 -13.66 -6.51 -1.35
N VAL A 314 -12.73 -5.82 -0.68
CA VAL A 314 -12.90 -5.46 0.75
C VAL A 314 -14.10 -4.53 0.93
N MET A 315 -14.23 -3.50 0.08
CA MET A 315 -15.33 -2.54 0.16
C MET A 315 -16.71 -3.20 -0.08
N GLU A 316 -16.81 -4.12 -1.04
CA GLU A 316 -18.02 -4.89 -1.33
C GLU A 316 -18.44 -5.76 -0.13
N LYS A 317 -17.48 -6.47 0.49
CA LYS A 317 -17.77 -7.35 1.65
C LYS A 317 -18.12 -6.57 2.92
N ALA A 318 -17.69 -5.34 3.03
CA ALA A 318 -17.92 -4.47 4.18
C ALA A 318 -18.91 -3.33 3.90
N ALA A 319 -19.87 -3.53 3.00
CA ALA A 319 -20.83 -2.51 2.59
C ALA A 319 -21.63 -1.87 3.75
N ALA A 320 -21.78 -2.57 4.89
CA ALA A 320 -22.40 -2.03 6.10
C ALA A 320 -21.55 -1.02 6.87
N GLY A 321 -20.23 -0.93 6.58
CA GLY A 321 -19.29 -0.03 7.26
C GLY A 321 -18.16 0.40 6.31
N PRO A 322 -18.44 1.18 5.25
CA PRO A 322 -17.47 1.46 4.19
C PRO A 322 -16.27 2.30 4.65
N SER A 323 -16.45 3.14 5.66
CA SER A 323 -15.38 4.00 6.18
C SER A 323 -14.31 3.20 6.93
N LEU A 324 -14.74 2.34 7.85
CA LEU A 324 -13.83 1.47 8.60
C LEU A 324 -13.20 0.39 7.69
N ALA A 325 -13.94 -0.08 6.68
CA ALA A 325 -13.45 -1.02 5.69
C ALA A 325 -12.31 -0.42 4.85
N SER A 326 -12.44 0.83 4.43
CA SER A 326 -11.37 1.54 3.71
C SER A 326 -10.11 1.68 4.57
N SER A 327 -10.27 2.05 5.85
CA SER A 327 -9.16 2.15 6.79
C SER A 327 -8.50 0.79 7.07
N ALA A 328 -9.30 -0.27 7.22
CA ALA A 328 -8.81 -1.63 7.42
C ALA A 328 -8.07 -2.15 6.18
N ASN A 329 -8.54 -1.82 4.98
CA ASN A 329 -7.86 -2.16 3.73
C ASN A 329 -6.50 -1.45 3.62
N GLN A 330 -6.43 -0.17 3.99
CA GLN A 330 -5.16 0.56 4.03
C GLN A 330 -4.19 -0.05 5.05
N ALA A 331 -4.69 -0.44 6.22
CA ALA A 331 -3.90 -1.16 7.20
C ALA A 331 -3.43 -2.53 6.68
N ALA A 332 -4.28 -3.25 5.92
CA ALA A 332 -3.90 -4.52 5.29
C ALA A 332 -2.79 -4.36 4.25
N PHE A 333 -2.83 -3.33 3.40
CA PHE A 333 -1.73 -3.02 2.47
C PHE A 333 -0.41 -2.71 3.20
N ASN A 334 -0.47 -2.00 4.30
CA ASN A 334 0.73 -1.70 5.09
C ASN A 334 1.21 -2.89 5.92
N LEU A 335 0.31 -3.75 6.41
CA LEU A 335 0.68 -5.02 7.02
C LEU A 335 1.32 -5.96 5.97
N ALA A 336 0.83 -5.94 4.73
CA ALA A 336 1.45 -6.62 3.59
C ALA A 336 2.87 -6.11 3.33
N ASN A 337 3.08 -4.77 3.37
CA ASN A 337 4.41 -4.16 3.24
C ASN A 337 5.35 -4.66 4.36
N ALA A 338 4.94 -4.52 5.62
CA ALA A 338 5.74 -4.95 6.76
C ALA A 338 6.04 -6.47 6.74
N GLY A 339 5.02 -7.29 6.54
CA GLY A 339 5.14 -8.75 6.52
C GLY A 339 5.92 -9.25 5.30
N GLY A 340 5.74 -8.62 4.15
CA GLY A 340 6.49 -8.92 2.93
C GLY A 340 7.98 -8.64 3.11
N ALA A 341 8.34 -7.43 3.55
CA ALA A 341 9.74 -7.08 3.80
C ALA A 341 10.39 -8.02 4.84
N TRP A 342 9.65 -8.37 5.89
CA TRP A 342 10.13 -9.29 6.91
C TRP A 342 10.36 -10.71 6.35
N THR A 343 9.41 -11.27 5.59
CA THR A 343 9.55 -12.61 5.00
C THR A 343 10.67 -12.69 3.97
N GLY A 344 10.86 -11.64 3.15
CA GLY A 344 12.01 -11.53 2.24
C GLY A 344 13.34 -11.51 3.01
N GLY A 345 13.39 -10.77 4.12
CA GLY A 345 14.55 -10.72 5.01
C GLY A 345 14.87 -12.07 5.67
N LEU A 346 13.85 -12.84 6.09
CA LEU A 346 14.01 -14.18 6.62
C LEU A 346 14.63 -15.14 5.57
N ALA A 347 14.19 -15.05 4.31
CA ALA A 347 14.74 -15.88 3.23
C ALA A 347 16.21 -15.58 2.99
N LEU A 348 16.61 -14.28 3.02
CA LEU A 348 18.01 -13.87 2.94
C LEU A 348 18.83 -14.34 4.16
N ALA A 349 18.31 -14.15 5.36
CA ALA A 349 18.98 -14.55 6.60
C ALA A 349 19.19 -16.08 6.69
N ALA A 350 18.29 -16.87 6.09
CA ALA A 350 18.41 -18.30 5.97
C ALA A 350 19.46 -18.77 4.94
N GLY A 351 20.09 -17.84 4.20
CA GLY A 351 21.16 -18.16 3.26
C GLY A 351 20.70 -18.72 1.91
N PHE A 352 19.44 -18.53 1.52
CA PHE A 352 18.91 -19.04 0.24
C PHE A 352 19.32 -18.22 -0.98
N GLY A 353 20.25 -17.26 -0.82
CA GLY A 353 20.80 -16.44 -1.89
C GLY A 353 20.02 -15.13 -2.11
N VAL A 354 20.63 -14.21 -2.88
CA VAL A 354 20.17 -12.81 -3.03
C VAL A 354 18.79 -12.68 -3.69
N THR A 355 18.38 -13.65 -4.54
CA THR A 355 17.06 -13.65 -5.20
C THR A 355 15.97 -14.36 -4.39
N SER A 356 16.30 -14.94 -3.23
CA SER A 356 15.35 -15.66 -2.38
C SER A 356 14.14 -14.84 -1.89
N PRO A 357 14.21 -13.51 -1.71
CA PRO A 357 13.04 -12.70 -1.40
C PRO A 357 11.95 -12.79 -2.48
N ALA A 358 12.32 -12.92 -3.75
CA ALA A 358 11.34 -13.11 -4.82
C ALA A 358 10.66 -14.49 -4.74
N SER A 359 11.43 -15.54 -4.42
CA SER A 359 10.87 -16.88 -4.21
C SER A 359 9.92 -16.93 -3.00
N ALA A 360 10.27 -16.26 -1.89
CA ALA A 360 9.39 -16.09 -0.74
C ALA A 360 8.12 -15.30 -1.11
N GLY A 361 8.26 -14.28 -1.94
CA GLY A 361 7.14 -13.53 -2.52
C GLY A 361 6.22 -14.41 -3.37
N ALA A 362 6.76 -15.31 -4.19
CA ALA A 362 5.96 -16.26 -4.98
C ALA A 362 5.08 -17.16 -4.08
N VAL A 363 5.62 -17.62 -2.94
CA VAL A 363 4.87 -18.38 -1.94
C VAL A 363 3.76 -17.53 -1.33
N LEU A 364 4.05 -16.28 -0.95
CA LEU A 364 3.04 -15.35 -0.42
C LEU A 364 1.93 -15.07 -1.45
N ALA A 365 2.28 -14.85 -2.72
CA ALA A 365 1.29 -14.66 -3.80
C ALA A 365 0.41 -15.90 -3.98
N ALA A 366 0.98 -17.09 -3.94
CA ALA A 366 0.26 -18.37 -4.01
C ALA A 366 -0.68 -18.54 -2.80
N LEU A 367 -0.24 -18.18 -1.59
CA LEU A 367 -1.09 -18.15 -0.40
C LEU A 367 -2.24 -17.15 -0.57
N GLY A 368 -1.96 -15.95 -1.09
CA GLY A 368 -2.99 -14.94 -1.39
C GLY A 368 -4.03 -15.47 -2.38
N LEU A 369 -3.58 -16.15 -3.44
CA LEU A 369 -4.44 -16.80 -4.42
C LEU A 369 -5.30 -17.91 -3.78
N GLY A 370 -4.72 -18.71 -2.88
CA GLY A 370 -5.42 -19.73 -2.11
C GLY A 370 -6.49 -19.14 -1.20
N VAL A 371 -6.18 -18.07 -0.45
CA VAL A 371 -7.14 -17.36 0.41
C VAL A 371 -8.28 -16.76 -0.42
N ALA A 372 -7.98 -16.18 -1.60
CA ALA A 372 -9.00 -15.71 -2.54
C ALA A 372 -9.91 -16.84 -3.02
N GLY A 373 -9.35 -18.03 -3.29
CA GLY A 373 -10.10 -19.23 -3.64
C GLY A 373 -11.05 -19.69 -2.54
N VAL A 374 -10.58 -19.72 -1.29
CA VAL A 374 -11.41 -20.02 -0.11
C VAL A 374 -12.51 -18.99 0.07
N ALA A 375 -12.19 -17.68 -0.05
CA ALA A 375 -13.18 -16.61 0.01
C ALA A 375 -14.29 -16.80 -1.02
N TYR A 376 -13.93 -17.12 -2.26
CA TYR A 376 -14.89 -17.40 -3.33
C TYR A 376 -15.77 -18.63 -3.03
N ALA A 377 -15.19 -19.71 -2.53
CA ALA A 377 -15.95 -20.91 -2.16
C ALA A 377 -16.96 -20.65 -1.03
N VAL A 378 -16.56 -19.84 -0.03
CA VAL A 378 -17.45 -19.41 1.06
C VAL A 378 -18.61 -18.57 0.54
N ASP A 379 -18.34 -17.63 -0.37
CA ASP A 379 -19.36 -16.79 -0.98
C ASP A 379 -20.39 -17.63 -1.75
N ARG A 380 -19.93 -18.53 -2.62
CA ARG A 380 -20.83 -19.42 -3.38
C ARG A 380 -21.75 -20.27 -2.49
N ARG A 381 -21.21 -20.81 -1.41
CA ARG A 381 -22.02 -21.59 -0.46
C ARG A 381 -23.11 -20.74 0.21
N ARG A 382 -22.80 -19.49 0.55
CA ARG A 382 -23.77 -18.55 1.13
C ARG A 382 -24.85 -18.14 0.13
N GLU A 383 -24.49 -17.90 -1.12
CA GLU A 383 -25.43 -17.59 -2.21
C GLU A 383 -26.39 -18.77 -2.45
N SER A 384 -25.87 -19.99 -2.53
CA SER A 384 -26.67 -21.21 -2.72
C SER A 384 -27.62 -21.46 -1.54
N ALA A 385 -27.16 -21.25 -0.29
CA ALA A 385 -28.03 -21.40 0.89
C ALA A 385 -29.18 -20.37 0.90
N ARG A 386 -28.89 -19.12 0.52
CA ARG A 386 -29.93 -18.08 0.41
C ARG A 386 -30.94 -18.39 -0.68
N ALA A 387 -30.49 -18.85 -1.84
CA ALA A 387 -31.38 -19.25 -2.94
C ALA A 387 -32.32 -20.43 -2.53
N GLY A 388 -31.79 -21.42 -1.82
CA GLY A 388 -32.58 -22.54 -1.28
C GLY A 388 -33.65 -22.09 -0.29
N HIS A 389 -33.38 -21.12 0.57
CA HIS A 389 -34.36 -20.58 1.52
C HIS A 389 -35.46 -19.78 0.82
N VAL A 390 -35.16 -19.03 -0.24
CA VAL A 390 -36.14 -18.28 -1.03
C VAL A 390 -37.07 -19.23 -1.77
N VAL A 391 -36.57 -20.31 -2.34
CA VAL A 391 -37.36 -21.34 -3.02
C VAL A 391 -38.25 -22.08 -2.01
N ALA A 392 -37.75 -22.44 -0.84
CA ALA A 392 -38.53 -23.10 0.22
C ALA A 392 -39.67 -22.22 0.77
N ALA A 393 -39.45 -20.91 0.87
CA ALA A 393 -40.46 -19.95 1.32
C ALA A 393 -41.58 -19.68 0.30
N HIS A 394 -41.36 -20.00 -0.98
CA HIS A 394 -42.33 -19.81 -2.06
C HIS A 394 -43.03 -21.10 -2.51
N THR A 395 -42.80 -22.24 -1.84
CA THR A 395 -43.55 -23.47 -2.14
C THR A 395 -44.92 -23.35 -1.50
N PRO A 396 -46.03 -23.23 -2.28
CA PRO A 396 -47.38 -23.14 -1.70
C PRO A 396 -47.71 -24.46 -0.98
N GLU A 397 -48.18 -24.35 0.28
CA GLU A 397 -48.77 -25.51 0.99
C GLU A 397 -49.83 -26.15 0.09
N ARG A 398 -49.64 -27.43 -0.23
CA ARG A 398 -50.69 -28.18 -0.95
C ARG A 398 -51.96 -28.13 -0.12
N PRO A 399 -53.09 -27.68 -0.67
CA PRO A 399 -54.33 -27.70 0.08
C PRO A 399 -54.65 -29.13 0.47
N GLY A 400 -54.81 -29.33 1.78
CA GLY A 400 -55.14 -30.63 2.35
C GLY A 400 -56.36 -31.24 1.68
N VAL A 401 -56.20 -32.43 1.12
CA VAL A 401 -57.31 -33.25 0.63
C VAL A 401 -58.16 -33.64 1.82
N LEU A 402 -59.30 -32.96 2.01
CA LEU A 402 -60.37 -33.37 2.93
C LEU A 402 -60.94 -34.69 2.42
N HIS A 403 -60.53 -35.81 3.02
CA HIS A 403 -61.29 -37.06 2.90
C HIS A 403 -62.63 -36.94 3.66
N ARG A 404 -63.67 -36.99 2.91
CA ARG A 404 -65.05 -37.32 3.42
C ARG A 404 -65.21 -38.82 3.50
#